data_9720b4cdf0c76d119396a6689ff986de
#
_entry.id   9720b4cdf0c76d119396a6689ff986de
#
_cell.length_a   1.000
_cell.length_b   1.000
_cell.length_c   1.000
_cell.angle_alpha   90.00
_cell.angle_beta   90.00
_cell.angle_gamma   90.00
#
_symmetry.space_group_name_H-M   'P 1'
#
loop_
_entity.id
_entity.type
_entity.pdbx_description
1 polymer ?
#
loop_
_entity_poly.entity_id
_entity_poly.type
_entity_poly.pdbx_seq_one_letter_code
_entity_poly.pdbx_strand_id
1 'polypeptide(L)'
;MILDNNGNVQYRKWWDLKTEIQNQTKIINPKKWFEEVFFESVNLRMVSDVPVGVLLSGGLDSSSILSSLYHQNYKDINTFSVAFDETEHNEAFLAKKLSEDYNYNFHSITLNDELLLENLIQSAYYNDKPLMHFNEPHLLCVSKLAKDKVKVLLSGEGADELIGGYVRYKALKNPSLLKAVSVLSKIENLNKKPRLNKLFRYSKIENPDDLVIYNSSNIYPEDIEKFYGIKQHPFNSYRYSIMDDAKELYPNNPQRQALYFDQHTYLCSLLDRNDRCTMGTSIECREPFLDERLIAGLGTLDDKWFFTGKKGKFILKSAMENKLPSEILNFRKIGLSAPWKDYLLNYPSIKNELEDMVNSPIFEIKYLDNINPKKLIQELKNGNDKLIPFLMPIFMFHIWHKYYFQKLSKL
;
A
#
# COMPACT_ATOMS: atom_id res chain seq x y z
N MET A 1 -20.45 -4.89 19.61
CA MET A 1 -21.20 -4.04 20.56
C MET A 1 -22.53 -4.72 20.84
N ILE A 2 -22.89 -4.85 22.10
CA ILE A 2 -24.18 -5.37 22.56
C ILE A 2 -24.86 -4.22 23.29
N LEU A 3 -26.06 -3.87 22.85
CA LEU A 3 -26.91 -2.87 23.51
C LEU A 3 -28.06 -3.63 24.19
N ASP A 4 -28.20 -3.48 25.51
CA ASP A 4 -29.32 -4.06 26.25
C ASP A 4 -30.58 -3.17 26.20
N ASN A 5 -31.69 -3.69 26.66
CA ASN A 5 -32.96 -2.97 26.67
C ASN A 5 -32.98 -1.75 27.60
N ASN A 6 -31.98 -1.61 28.48
CA ASN A 6 -31.81 -0.48 29.39
C ASN A 6 -30.87 0.60 28.84
N GLY A 7 -30.35 0.42 27.61
CA GLY A 7 -29.42 1.35 26.99
C GLY A 7 -27.96 1.15 27.40
N ASN A 8 -27.61 0.09 28.13
CA ASN A 8 -26.23 -0.20 28.48
C ASN A 8 -25.49 -0.77 27.27
N VAL A 9 -24.27 -0.29 27.05
CA VAL A 9 -23.41 -0.73 25.94
C VAL A 9 -22.30 -1.61 26.48
N GLN A 10 -22.22 -2.82 25.94
CA GLN A 10 -21.12 -3.74 26.19
C GLN A 10 -20.32 -3.96 24.90
N TYR A 11 -19.01 -3.82 24.97
CA TYR A 11 -18.11 -4.16 23.87
C TYR A 11 -17.53 -5.54 24.10
N ARG A 12 -17.68 -6.42 23.09
CA ARG A 12 -17.03 -7.73 23.06
C ARG A 12 -16.14 -7.79 21.82
N LYS A 13 -14.83 -8.04 22.03
CA LYS A 13 -13.89 -8.34 20.95
C LYS A 13 -14.14 -9.78 20.53
N TRP A 14 -14.58 -10.00 19.31
CA TRP A 14 -14.92 -11.33 18.79
C TRP A 14 -13.72 -12.02 18.16
N TRP A 15 -12.76 -11.24 17.66
CA TRP A 15 -11.51 -11.69 17.07
C TRP A 15 -10.37 -10.75 17.44
N ASP A 16 -9.19 -11.31 17.68
CA ASP A 16 -7.98 -10.59 18.06
C ASP A 16 -6.75 -11.29 17.51
N LEU A 17 -6.00 -10.65 16.63
CA LEU A 17 -4.86 -11.25 15.96
C LEU A 17 -3.80 -11.78 16.94
N LYS A 18 -3.49 -11.04 18.01
CA LYS A 18 -2.51 -11.47 19.03
C LYS A 18 -2.96 -12.77 19.67
N THR A 19 -4.21 -12.83 20.10
CA THR A 19 -4.81 -14.01 20.72
C THR A 19 -4.82 -15.18 19.74
N GLU A 20 -5.21 -14.96 18.50
CA GLU A 20 -5.23 -16.00 17.46
C GLU A 20 -3.84 -16.57 17.18
N ILE A 21 -2.80 -15.71 17.10
CA ILE A 21 -1.40 -16.16 16.95
C ILE A 21 -0.97 -17.02 18.14
N GLN A 22 -1.29 -16.59 19.38
CA GLN A 22 -0.92 -17.31 20.60
C GLN A 22 -1.61 -18.67 20.71
N ASN A 23 -2.82 -18.81 20.18
CA ASN A 23 -3.61 -20.05 20.22
C ASN A 23 -3.32 -21.00 19.05
N GLN A 24 -2.50 -20.59 18.07
CA GLN A 24 -2.19 -21.44 16.91
C GLN A 24 -1.41 -22.69 17.29
N THR A 25 -1.80 -23.81 16.71
CA THR A 25 -1.02 -25.04 16.79
C THR A 25 0.22 -24.96 15.88
N LYS A 26 1.28 -25.68 16.27
CA LYS A 26 2.52 -25.70 15.50
C LYS A 26 2.31 -26.23 14.09
N ILE A 27 2.68 -25.42 13.09
CA ILE A 27 2.64 -25.79 11.68
C ILE A 27 3.88 -26.63 11.34
N ILE A 28 3.70 -27.91 11.03
CA ILE A 28 4.79 -28.88 10.81
C ILE A 28 5.42 -28.66 9.43
N ASN A 29 4.61 -28.46 8.39
CA ASN A 29 5.08 -28.24 7.00
C ASN A 29 4.55 -26.89 6.48
N PRO A 30 5.25 -25.77 6.76
CA PRO A 30 4.76 -24.44 6.41
C PRO A 30 4.51 -24.23 4.91
N LYS A 31 5.34 -24.78 4.02
CA LYS A 31 5.14 -24.65 2.56
C LYS A 31 3.82 -25.28 2.13
N LYS A 32 3.58 -26.52 2.53
CA LYS A 32 2.36 -27.25 2.17
C LYS A 32 1.13 -26.62 2.81
N TRP A 33 1.20 -26.30 4.10
CA TRP A 33 0.13 -25.61 4.81
C TRP A 33 -0.24 -24.28 4.14
N PHE A 34 0.74 -23.45 3.80
CA PHE A 34 0.49 -22.17 3.14
C PHE A 34 -0.18 -22.35 1.79
N GLU A 35 0.29 -23.30 0.99
CA GLU A 35 -0.30 -23.61 -0.31
C GLU A 35 -1.78 -24.04 -0.16
N GLU A 36 -2.06 -24.99 0.71
CA GLU A 36 -3.42 -25.50 0.94
C GLU A 36 -4.36 -24.39 1.42
N VAL A 37 -3.98 -23.64 2.46
CA VAL A 37 -4.82 -22.59 3.02
C VAL A 37 -4.99 -21.42 2.07
N PHE A 38 -3.94 -21.03 1.32
CA PHE A 38 -4.02 -19.96 0.33
C PHE A 38 -4.93 -20.32 -0.84
N PHE A 39 -4.83 -21.55 -1.36
CA PHE A 39 -5.68 -22.02 -2.45
C PHE A 39 -7.14 -22.11 -2.01
N GLU A 40 -7.39 -22.62 -0.82
CA GLU A 40 -8.75 -22.64 -0.23
C GLU A 40 -9.27 -21.20 -0.02
N SER A 41 -8.44 -20.28 0.48
CA SER A 41 -8.81 -18.88 0.62
C SER A 41 -9.21 -18.25 -0.71
N VAL A 42 -8.46 -18.48 -1.79
CA VAL A 42 -8.83 -18.01 -3.13
C VAL A 42 -10.18 -18.61 -3.54
N ASN A 43 -10.37 -19.95 -3.35
CA ASN A 43 -11.60 -20.63 -3.69
C ASN A 43 -12.82 -20.07 -2.92
N LEU A 44 -12.69 -19.81 -1.62
CA LEU A 44 -13.75 -19.20 -0.81
C LEU A 44 -14.15 -17.79 -1.32
N ARG A 45 -13.20 -17.01 -1.84
CA ARG A 45 -13.47 -15.68 -2.40
C ARG A 45 -14.08 -15.72 -3.80
N MET A 46 -14.10 -16.89 -4.44
CA MET A 46 -14.83 -17.12 -5.70
C MET A 46 -16.32 -17.43 -5.51
N VAL A 47 -16.76 -17.74 -4.27
CA VAL A 47 -18.17 -17.98 -3.99
C VAL A 47 -18.96 -16.69 -4.20
N SER A 48 -19.75 -16.66 -5.28
CA SER A 48 -20.48 -15.45 -5.70
C SER A 48 -21.60 -15.82 -6.68
N ASP A 49 -22.72 -15.11 -6.63
CA ASP A 49 -23.83 -15.20 -7.58
C ASP A 49 -23.59 -14.34 -8.83
N VAL A 50 -22.49 -13.60 -8.87
CA VAL A 50 -22.14 -12.69 -9.96
C VAL A 50 -20.70 -12.96 -10.45
N PRO A 51 -20.33 -12.55 -11.66
CA PRO A 51 -19.00 -12.78 -12.21
C PRO A 51 -17.89 -12.18 -11.33
N VAL A 52 -16.83 -12.96 -11.12
CA VAL A 52 -15.63 -12.58 -10.36
C VAL A 52 -14.45 -12.42 -11.33
N GLY A 53 -13.66 -11.37 -11.16
CA GLY A 53 -12.43 -11.12 -11.90
C GLY A 53 -11.23 -10.92 -10.97
N VAL A 54 -10.09 -10.61 -11.56
CA VAL A 54 -8.81 -10.43 -10.83
C VAL A 54 -8.16 -9.10 -11.21
N LEU A 55 -7.79 -8.30 -10.22
CA LEU A 55 -6.86 -7.19 -10.40
C LEU A 55 -5.44 -7.77 -10.56
N LEU A 56 -4.90 -7.67 -11.76
CA LEU A 56 -3.63 -8.32 -12.13
C LEU A 56 -2.56 -7.28 -12.47
N SER A 57 -1.64 -7.04 -11.56
CA SER A 57 -0.53 -6.10 -11.79
C SER A 57 0.66 -6.71 -12.55
N GLY A 58 0.71 -8.05 -12.70
CA GLY A 58 1.89 -8.77 -13.17
C GLY A 58 2.92 -9.07 -12.08
N GLY A 59 2.74 -8.54 -10.89
CA GLY A 59 3.53 -8.84 -9.71
C GLY A 59 3.22 -10.21 -9.09
N LEU A 60 4.10 -10.70 -8.21
CA LEU A 60 4.00 -12.03 -7.60
C LEU A 60 2.64 -12.29 -6.92
N ASP A 61 2.11 -11.30 -6.20
CA ASP A 61 0.92 -11.49 -5.35
C ASP A 61 -0.34 -11.75 -6.18
N SER A 62 -0.65 -10.84 -7.08
CA SER A 62 -1.80 -10.96 -7.98
C SER A 62 -1.65 -12.15 -8.95
N SER A 63 -0.44 -12.42 -9.41
CA SER A 63 -0.14 -13.60 -10.25
C SER A 63 -0.34 -14.92 -9.48
N SER A 64 -0.07 -14.95 -8.17
CA SER A 64 -0.32 -16.13 -7.33
C SER A 64 -1.81 -16.43 -7.19
N ILE A 65 -2.66 -15.40 -7.09
CA ILE A 65 -4.12 -15.56 -7.09
C ILE A 65 -4.57 -16.16 -8.44
N LEU A 66 -4.10 -15.59 -9.55
CA LEU A 66 -4.47 -16.08 -10.87
C LEU A 66 -4.01 -17.51 -11.11
N SER A 67 -2.78 -17.84 -10.66
CA SER A 67 -2.23 -19.20 -10.73
C SER A 67 -3.05 -20.19 -9.89
N SER A 68 -3.49 -19.77 -8.69
CA SER A 68 -4.36 -20.59 -7.85
C SER A 68 -5.68 -20.92 -8.55
N LEU A 69 -6.31 -19.95 -9.21
CA LEU A 69 -7.53 -20.18 -9.99
C LEU A 69 -7.31 -21.14 -11.14
N TYR A 70 -6.21 -20.99 -11.88
CA TYR A 70 -5.85 -21.88 -12.99
C TYR A 70 -5.69 -23.33 -12.53
N HIS A 71 -4.92 -23.56 -11.46
CA HIS A 71 -4.69 -24.91 -10.91
C HIS A 71 -5.92 -25.54 -10.23
N GLN A 72 -6.92 -24.73 -9.90
CA GLN A 72 -8.23 -25.17 -9.42
C GLN A 72 -9.27 -25.31 -10.55
N ASN A 73 -8.83 -25.23 -11.82
CA ASN A 73 -9.64 -25.41 -13.03
C ASN A 73 -10.76 -24.40 -13.25
N TYR A 74 -10.65 -23.20 -12.66
CA TYR A 74 -11.55 -22.10 -13.02
C TYR A 74 -11.37 -21.72 -14.49
N LYS A 75 -12.44 -21.33 -15.15
CA LYS A 75 -12.48 -20.94 -16.57
C LYS A 75 -13.06 -19.55 -16.73
N ASP A 76 -12.86 -18.93 -17.87
CA ASP A 76 -13.46 -17.66 -18.27
C ASP A 76 -13.21 -16.50 -17.29
N ILE A 77 -12.05 -16.48 -16.65
CA ILE A 77 -11.67 -15.41 -15.72
C ILE A 77 -11.32 -14.14 -16.49
N ASN A 78 -11.91 -13.03 -16.10
CA ASN A 78 -11.52 -11.71 -16.57
C ASN A 78 -10.43 -11.12 -15.65
N THR A 79 -9.34 -10.66 -16.24
CA THR A 79 -8.22 -10.02 -15.56
C THR A 79 -8.10 -8.56 -15.97
N PHE A 80 -7.81 -7.67 -15.03
CA PHE A 80 -7.78 -6.24 -15.24
C PHE A 80 -6.48 -5.63 -14.74
N SER A 81 -5.87 -4.78 -15.58
CA SER A 81 -4.58 -4.15 -15.29
C SER A 81 -4.57 -2.67 -15.63
N VAL A 82 -3.79 -1.91 -14.89
CA VAL A 82 -3.37 -0.57 -15.31
C VAL A 82 -2.06 -0.70 -16.05
N ALA A 83 -1.96 -0.15 -17.24
CA ALA A 83 -0.73 0.00 -18.00
C ALA A 83 -0.20 1.43 -17.87
N PHE A 84 1.12 1.57 -17.93
CA PHE A 84 1.82 2.86 -17.98
C PHE A 84 2.58 2.95 -19.31
N ASP A 85 2.64 4.15 -19.89
CA ASP A 85 3.39 4.37 -21.13
C ASP A 85 4.90 4.24 -20.92
N GLU A 86 5.37 4.56 -19.70
CA GLU A 86 6.77 4.40 -19.32
C GLU A 86 7.10 2.94 -19.04
N THR A 87 8.11 2.42 -19.74
CA THR A 87 8.56 1.01 -19.61
C THR A 87 9.05 0.67 -18.19
N GLU A 88 9.61 1.63 -17.46
CA GLU A 88 10.11 1.42 -16.10
C GLU A 88 9.00 1.16 -15.06
N HIS A 89 7.78 1.60 -15.34
CA HIS A 89 6.62 1.44 -14.45
C HIS A 89 5.59 0.41 -14.94
N ASN A 90 5.85 -0.19 -16.11
CA ASN A 90 4.87 -1.05 -16.78
C ASN A 90 5.14 -2.53 -16.53
N GLU A 91 4.40 -3.12 -15.58
CA GLU A 91 4.36 -4.57 -15.33
C GLU A 91 3.24 -5.27 -16.13
N ALA A 92 2.40 -4.51 -16.85
CA ALA A 92 1.20 -5.03 -17.53
C ALA A 92 1.52 -6.08 -18.61
N PHE A 93 2.73 -6.08 -19.20
CA PHE A 93 3.13 -7.09 -20.16
C PHE A 93 3.23 -8.49 -19.53
N LEU A 94 3.69 -8.60 -18.25
CA LEU A 94 3.70 -9.87 -17.52
C LEU A 94 2.29 -10.33 -17.17
N ALA A 95 1.41 -9.39 -16.80
CA ALA A 95 0.01 -9.64 -16.54
C ALA A 95 -0.69 -10.21 -17.79
N LYS A 96 -0.47 -9.56 -18.94
CA LYS A 96 -1.01 -10.00 -20.24
C LYS A 96 -0.53 -11.39 -20.60
N LYS A 97 0.79 -11.61 -20.59
CA LYS A 97 1.39 -12.91 -20.91
C LYS A 97 0.82 -14.04 -20.04
N LEU A 98 0.75 -13.84 -18.71
CA LEU A 98 0.22 -14.83 -17.79
C LEU A 98 -1.27 -15.13 -18.05
N SER A 99 -2.07 -14.11 -18.34
CA SER A 99 -3.48 -14.30 -18.67
C SER A 99 -3.65 -15.10 -19.96
N GLU A 100 -2.85 -14.81 -20.99
CA GLU A 100 -2.85 -15.54 -22.26
C GLU A 100 -2.40 -16.99 -22.07
N ASP A 101 -1.32 -17.24 -21.30
CA ASP A 101 -0.81 -18.58 -20.99
C ASP A 101 -1.88 -19.46 -20.27
N TYR A 102 -2.75 -18.84 -19.46
CA TYR A 102 -3.85 -19.52 -18.77
C TYR A 102 -5.17 -19.50 -19.53
N ASN A 103 -5.20 -18.94 -20.74
CA ASN A 103 -6.40 -18.78 -21.58
C ASN A 103 -7.51 -17.99 -20.86
N TYR A 104 -7.14 -16.89 -20.21
CA TYR A 104 -8.02 -15.95 -19.53
C TYR A 104 -8.15 -14.62 -20.29
N ASN A 105 -9.24 -13.91 -20.06
CA ASN A 105 -9.53 -12.66 -20.76
C ASN A 105 -8.76 -11.51 -20.12
N PHE A 106 -7.82 -10.90 -20.84
CA PHE A 106 -7.02 -9.77 -20.36
C PHE A 106 -7.59 -8.43 -20.80
N HIS A 107 -7.74 -7.51 -19.85
CA HIS A 107 -8.18 -6.14 -20.08
C HIS A 107 -7.21 -5.17 -19.43
N SER A 108 -6.79 -4.15 -20.16
CA SER A 108 -5.90 -3.10 -19.60
C SER A 108 -6.36 -1.71 -20.01
N ILE A 109 -6.00 -0.73 -19.19
CA ILE A 109 -6.26 0.68 -19.45
C ILE A 109 -5.03 1.49 -19.09
N THR A 110 -4.69 2.47 -19.94
CA THR A 110 -3.66 3.49 -19.67
C THR A 110 -4.37 4.81 -19.40
N LEU A 111 -3.95 5.52 -18.35
CA LEU A 111 -4.51 6.82 -18.03
C LEU A 111 -3.77 7.91 -18.84
N ASN A 112 -4.50 8.52 -19.77
CA ASN A 112 -4.08 9.78 -20.38
C ASN A 112 -4.36 10.96 -19.43
N ASP A 113 -3.99 12.17 -19.82
CA ASP A 113 -4.14 13.39 -19.03
C ASP A 113 -5.59 13.64 -18.57
N GLU A 114 -6.56 13.51 -19.47
CA GLU A 114 -7.98 13.75 -19.16
C GLU A 114 -8.54 12.71 -18.21
N LEU A 115 -8.25 11.42 -18.47
CA LEU A 115 -8.69 10.32 -17.60
C LEU A 115 -8.04 10.41 -16.22
N LEU A 116 -6.78 10.85 -16.13
CA LEU A 116 -6.11 11.01 -14.85
C LEU A 116 -6.80 12.08 -14.00
N LEU A 117 -7.06 13.27 -14.56
CA LEU A 117 -7.73 14.33 -13.82
C LEU A 117 -9.17 13.95 -13.43
N GLU A 118 -9.94 13.38 -14.35
CA GLU A 118 -11.30 12.91 -14.04
C GLU A 118 -11.30 11.92 -12.87
N ASN A 119 -10.45 10.90 -12.94
CA ASN A 119 -10.38 9.89 -11.88
C ASN A 119 -9.78 10.42 -10.58
N LEU A 120 -8.89 11.41 -10.64
CA LEU A 120 -8.37 12.10 -9.46
C LEU A 120 -9.49 12.82 -8.70
N ILE A 121 -10.32 13.58 -9.41
CA ILE A 121 -11.46 14.31 -8.82
C ILE A 121 -12.49 13.33 -8.26
N GLN A 122 -12.83 12.28 -8.99
CA GLN A 122 -13.80 11.30 -8.54
C GLN A 122 -13.30 10.45 -7.37
N SER A 123 -12.01 10.10 -7.35
CA SER A 123 -11.42 9.41 -6.20
C SER A 123 -11.51 10.27 -4.93
N ALA A 124 -11.25 11.58 -5.03
CA ALA A 124 -11.40 12.48 -3.89
C ALA A 124 -12.85 12.54 -3.39
N TYR A 125 -13.83 12.48 -4.32
CA TYR A 125 -15.25 12.43 -3.97
C TYR A 125 -15.61 11.14 -3.23
N TYR A 126 -15.23 9.96 -3.76
CA TYR A 126 -15.55 8.67 -3.14
C TYR A 126 -14.86 8.45 -1.80
N ASN A 127 -13.71 9.06 -1.60
CA ASN A 127 -12.97 8.97 -0.34
C ASN A 127 -13.48 9.89 0.77
N ASP A 128 -14.32 10.92 0.46
CA ASP A 128 -14.79 11.95 1.40
C ASP A 128 -13.66 12.72 2.11
N LYS A 129 -12.44 12.63 1.63
CA LYS A 129 -11.23 13.21 2.22
C LYS A 129 -10.15 13.43 1.15
N PRO A 130 -9.11 14.22 1.44
CA PRO A 130 -7.92 14.28 0.59
C PRO A 130 -7.31 12.89 0.40
N LEU A 131 -6.87 12.58 -0.83
CA LEU A 131 -6.31 11.28 -1.14
C LEU A 131 -5.01 11.03 -0.36
N MET A 132 -4.94 9.86 0.26
CA MET A 132 -3.78 9.42 1.06
C MET A 132 -2.82 8.55 0.24
N HIS A 133 -3.35 7.83 -0.76
CA HIS A 133 -2.60 6.98 -1.66
C HIS A 133 -2.66 7.52 -3.08
N PHE A 134 -1.53 7.88 -3.64
CA PHE A 134 -1.47 8.60 -4.92
C PHE A 134 -1.77 7.72 -6.14
N ASN A 135 -2.02 6.44 -5.94
CA ASN A 135 -2.46 5.51 -6.99
C ASN A 135 -3.99 5.27 -7.01
N GLU A 136 -4.75 5.97 -6.18
CA GLU A 136 -6.22 5.86 -6.13
C GLU A 136 -6.89 6.16 -7.48
N PRO A 137 -6.49 7.18 -8.26
CA PRO A 137 -7.06 7.44 -9.57
C PRO A 137 -6.89 6.26 -10.54
N HIS A 138 -5.77 5.54 -10.45
CA HIS A 138 -5.49 4.37 -11.27
C HIS A 138 -6.37 3.19 -10.89
N LEU A 139 -6.54 2.96 -9.59
CA LEU A 139 -7.42 1.90 -9.07
C LEU A 139 -8.88 2.16 -9.45
N LEU A 140 -9.36 3.39 -9.30
CA LEU A 140 -10.71 3.77 -9.73
C LEU A 140 -10.91 3.57 -11.24
N CYS A 141 -9.91 3.95 -12.05
CA CYS A 141 -9.98 3.81 -13.49
C CYS A 141 -10.08 2.34 -13.94
N VAL A 142 -9.25 1.45 -13.38
CA VAL A 142 -9.33 0.02 -13.70
C VAL A 142 -10.61 -0.62 -13.16
N SER A 143 -11.15 -0.12 -12.06
CA SER A 143 -12.45 -0.57 -11.54
C SER A 143 -13.60 -0.17 -12.46
N LYS A 144 -13.56 1.03 -13.05
CA LYS A 144 -14.50 1.45 -14.10
C LYS A 144 -14.44 0.54 -15.34
N LEU A 145 -13.22 0.12 -15.75
CA LEU A 145 -13.06 -0.84 -16.85
C LEU A 145 -13.69 -2.19 -16.51
N ALA A 146 -13.62 -2.62 -15.25
CA ALA A 146 -14.10 -3.92 -14.80
C ALA A 146 -15.61 -4.00 -14.60
N LYS A 147 -16.29 -2.90 -14.22
CA LYS A 147 -17.70 -2.87 -13.73
C LYS A 147 -18.73 -3.48 -14.67
N ASP A 148 -18.49 -3.43 -15.98
CA ASP A 148 -19.42 -3.94 -17.00
C ASP A 148 -19.23 -5.44 -17.28
N LYS A 149 -18.15 -6.03 -16.76
CA LYS A 149 -17.79 -7.44 -16.95
C LYS A 149 -17.93 -8.27 -15.68
N VAL A 150 -17.61 -7.68 -14.53
CA VAL A 150 -17.62 -8.35 -13.23
C VAL A 150 -18.22 -7.46 -12.15
N LYS A 151 -18.62 -8.06 -11.02
CA LYS A 151 -19.08 -7.32 -9.83
C LYS A 151 -18.22 -7.57 -8.60
N VAL A 152 -17.31 -8.52 -8.70
CA VAL A 152 -16.33 -8.83 -7.66
C VAL A 152 -14.95 -8.85 -8.29
N LEU A 153 -13.95 -8.30 -7.60
CA LEU A 153 -12.54 -8.36 -7.96
C LEU A 153 -11.72 -8.98 -6.84
N LEU A 154 -10.88 -9.95 -7.18
CA LEU A 154 -9.84 -10.44 -6.27
C LEU A 154 -8.60 -9.55 -6.39
N SER A 155 -8.03 -9.18 -5.24
CA SER A 155 -6.84 -8.34 -5.14
C SER A 155 -5.72 -9.00 -4.35
N GLY A 156 -4.48 -8.71 -4.70
CA GLY A 156 -3.27 -9.19 -4.00
C GLY A 156 -2.87 -8.36 -2.79
N GLU A 157 -3.72 -7.42 -2.34
CA GLU A 157 -3.41 -6.58 -1.16
C GLU A 157 -3.26 -7.43 0.11
N GLY A 158 -2.46 -6.91 1.04
CA GLY A 158 -2.15 -7.58 2.30
C GLY A 158 -0.95 -8.53 2.23
N ALA A 159 -0.59 -9.04 1.05
CA ALA A 159 0.54 -9.96 0.90
C ALA A 159 1.87 -9.37 1.42
N ASP A 160 2.13 -8.09 1.16
CA ASP A 160 3.37 -7.43 1.58
C ASP A 160 3.47 -7.29 3.10
N GLU A 161 2.39 -6.94 3.75
CA GLU A 161 2.27 -6.75 5.20
C GLU A 161 2.30 -8.08 5.95
N LEU A 162 1.80 -9.15 5.32
CA LEU A 162 1.77 -10.48 5.94
C LEU A 162 3.09 -11.22 5.80
N ILE A 163 3.72 -11.17 4.64
CA ILE A 163 4.87 -12.03 4.31
C ILE A 163 6.16 -11.28 3.93
N GLY A 164 6.23 -9.98 4.27
CA GLY A 164 7.47 -9.20 4.21
C GLY A 164 7.93 -8.82 2.81
N GLY A 165 7.03 -8.28 1.98
CA GLY A 165 7.36 -7.88 0.61
C GLY A 165 8.12 -6.58 0.48
N TYR A 166 7.96 -5.64 1.40
CA TYR A 166 8.60 -4.32 1.31
C TYR A 166 10.08 -4.35 1.65
N VAL A 167 10.87 -3.65 0.83
CA VAL A 167 12.31 -3.50 1.03
C VAL A 167 12.65 -2.86 2.39
N ARG A 168 11.74 -2.02 2.91
CA ARG A 168 11.92 -1.32 4.19
C ARG A 168 12.11 -2.26 5.39
N TYR A 169 11.49 -3.44 5.39
CA TYR A 169 11.67 -4.41 6.48
C TYR A 169 13.11 -4.92 6.59
N LYS A 170 13.87 -4.95 5.49
CA LYS A 170 15.26 -5.39 5.52
C LYS A 170 16.18 -4.46 6.31
N ALA A 171 15.85 -3.17 6.36
CA ALA A 171 16.59 -2.20 7.14
C ALA A 171 16.51 -2.49 8.64
N LEU A 172 15.44 -3.16 9.10
CA LEU A 172 15.21 -3.49 10.49
C LEU A 172 15.91 -4.77 10.95
N LYS A 173 16.58 -5.52 10.05
CA LYS A 173 17.24 -6.80 10.38
C LYS A 173 18.34 -6.62 11.43
N ASN A 174 19.11 -5.53 11.34
CA ASN A 174 20.21 -5.25 12.23
C ASN A 174 20.19 -3.78 12.69
N PRO A 175 19.35 -3.43 13.68
CA PRO A 175 19.26 -2.06 14.17
C PRO A 175 20.59 -1.48 14.67
N SER A 176 21.49 -2.32 15.21
CA SER A 176 22.81 -1.91 15.66
C SER A 176 23.71 -1.41 14.52
N LEU A 177 23.58 -1.98 13.32
CA LEU A 177 24.30 -1.50 12.14
C LEU A 177 23.80 -0.12 11.69
N LEU A 178 22.53 0.21 11.94
CA LEU A 178 21.99 1.54 11.65
C LEU A 178 22.68 2.61 12.51
N LYS A 179 22.97 2.31 13.78
CA LYS A 179 23.72 3.22 14.66
C LYS A 179 25.16 3.44 14.15
N ALA A 180 25.82 2.41 13.63
CA ALA A 180 27.15 2.56 13.01
C ALA A 180 27.11 3.45 11.75
N VAL A 181 26.03 3.41 10.99
CA VAL A 181 25.82 4.26 9.79
C VAL A 181 25.72 5.75 10.17
N SER A 182 25.25 6.09 11.38
CA SER A 182 25.18 7.49 11.83
C SER A 182 26.56 8.17 11.87
N VAL A 183 27.61 7.43 12.18
CA VAL A 183 28.99 7.95 12.19
C VAL A 183 29.43 8.30 10.77
N LEU A 184 29.04 7.50 9.78
CA LEU A 184 29.35 7.74 8.37
C LEU A 184 28.57 8.91 7.76
N SER A 185 27.46 9.31 8.38
CA SER A 185 26.64 10.44 7.90
C SER A 185 27.38 11.80 7.98
N LYS A 186 28.43 11.88 8.75
CA LYS A 186 29.30 13.07 8.88
C LYS A 186 30.25 13.26 7.67
N ILE A 187 30.34 12.27 6.77
CA ILE A 187 31.18 12.36 5.58
C ILE A 187 30.41 13.13 4.47
N GLU A 188 30.94 14.26 4.05
CA GLU A 188 30.36 15.08 2.98
C GLU A 188 30.15 14.26 1.70
N ASN A 189 29.00 14.49 1.03
CA ASN A 189 28.56 13.87 -0.22
C ASN A 189 27.92 12.45 -0.15
N LEU A 190 27.97 11.70 0.93
CA LEU A 190 27.24 10.43 1.04
C LEU A 190 25.71 10.65 1.18
N ASN A 191 25.30 11.78 1.75
CA ASN A 191 23.89 12.15 1.94
C ASN A 191 23.12 12.44 0.64
N LYS A 192 23.80 12.56 -0.51
CA LYS A 192 23.15 12.87 -1.79
C LYS A 192 22.47 11.65 -2.42
N LYS A 193 22.81 10.42 -2.00
CA LYS A 193 22.16 9.19 -2.52
C LYS A 193 20.86 8.90 -1.78
N PRO A 194 19.68 8.79 -2.45
CA PRO A 194 18.38 8.64 -1.77
C PRO A 194 18.31 7.46 -0.79
N ARG A 195 18.91 6.32 -1.16
CA ARG A 195 18.94 5.12 -0.30
C ARG A 195 19.74 5.31 0.97
N LEU A 196 20.88 6.02 0.89
CA LEU A 196 21.74 6.31 2.04
C LEU A 196 21.07 7.36 2.94
N ASN A 197 20.38 8.33 2.35
CA ASN A 197 19.64 9.33 3.12
C ASN A 197 18.58 8.69 4.04
N LYS A 198 17.82 7.70 3.55
CA LYS A 198 16.86 6.97 4.40
C LYS A 198 17.54 6.22 5.54
N LEU A 199 18.67 5.56 5.29
CA LEU A 199 19.45 4.90 6.33
C LEU A 199 20.02 5.89 7.35
N PHE A 200 20.50 7.05 6.91
CA PHE A 200 20.96 8.11 7.81
C PHE A 200 19.86 8.68 8.68
N ARG A 201 18.64 8.81 8.15
CA ARG A 201 17.48 9.22 8.96
C ARG A 201 17.14 8.18 10.01
N TYR A 202 17.08 6.90 9.64
CA TYR A 202 16.87 5.81 10.60
C TYR A 202 17.93 5.78 11.71
N SER A 203 19.18 6.07 11.39
CA SER A 203 20.26 6.05 12.39
C SER A 203 20.13 7.17 13.44
N LYS A 204 19.34 8.19 13.20
CA LYS A 204 19.06 9.29 14.14
C LYS A 204 17.90 9.01 15.09
N ILE A 205 17.09 8.01 14.79
CA ILE A 205 15.98 7.62 15.65
C ILE A 205 16.53 6.90 16.88
N GLU A 206 16.31 7.48 18.03
CA GLU A 206 16.84 6.95 19.32
C GLU A 206 15.94 5.87 19.90
N ASN A 207 14.62 6.06 19.81
CA ASN A 207 13.63 5.11 20.31
C ASN A 207 13.43 3.96 19.31
N PRO A 208 13.68 2.70 19.69
CA PRO A 208 13.46 1.54 18.83
C PRO A 208 12.02 1.38 18.30
N ASP A 209 11.02 1.77 19.09
CA ASP A 209 9.62 1.72 18.68
C ASP A 209 9.35 2.69 17.53
N ASP A 210 9.91 3.90 17.61
CA ASP A 210 9.80 4.90 16.55
C ASP A 210 10.47 4.44 15.25
N LEU A 211 11.54 3.64 15.34
CA LEU A 211 12.16 3.05 14.15
C LEU A 211 11.20 2.14 13.38
N VAL A 212 10.37 1.38 14.09
CA VAL A 212 9.32 0.54 13.49
C VAL A 212 8.18 1.41 13.00
N ILE A 213 7.67 2.30 13.83
CA ILE A 213 6.53 3.18 13.54
C ILE A 213 6.77 4.04 12.29
N TYR A 214 7.97 4.60 12.15
CA TYR A 214 8.33 5.43 10.99
C TYR A 214 8.86 4.64 9.79
N ASN A 215 8.95 3.32 9.89
CA ASN A 215 9.47 2.49 8.79
C ASN A 215 8.65 2.61 7.51
N SER A 216 7.34 2.79 7.62
CA SER A 216 6.44 3.01 6.48
C SER A 216 6.34 4.48 6.03
N SER A 217 6.87 5.43 6.80
CA SER A 217 6.72 6.86 6.53
C SER A 217 7.71 7.35 5.46
N ASN A 218 7.22 8.23 4.59
CA ASN A 218 8.05 9.00 3.65
C ASN A 218 8.42 10.38 4.21
N ILE A 219 7.67 10.86 5.19
CA ILE A 219 7.84 12.16 5.88
C ILE A 219 8.05 11.84 7.36
N TYR A 220 9.09 12.41 7.94
CA TYR A 220 9.45 12.23 9.34
C TYR A 220 9.03 13.44 10.18
N PRO A 221 8.92 13.30 11.51
CA PRO A 221 8.55 14.41 12.39
C PRO A 221 9.35 15.69 12.18
N GLU A 222 10.67 15.55 12.04
CA GLU A 222 11.58 16.67 11.77
C GLU A 222 11.24 17.42 10.47
N ASP A 223 10.79 16.68 9.46
CA ASP A 223 10.37 17.26 8.18
C ASP A 223 9.06 18.03 8.35
N ILE A 224 8.12 17.51 9.15
CA ILE A 224 6.83 18.15 9.42
C ILE A 224 7.06 19.46 10.20
N GLU A 225 7.91 19.43 11.22
CA GLU A 225 8.27 20.64 11.97
C GLU A 225 8.94 21.68 11.07
N LYS A 226 9.92 21.24 10.29
CA LYS A 226 10.67 22.12 9.39
C LYS A 226 9.82 22.72 8.27
N PHE A 227 8.91 21.93 7.70
CA PHE A 227 8.16 22.30 6.50
C PHE A 227 6.84 23.00 6.84
N TYR A 228 6.13 22.51 7.87
CA TYR A 228 4.81 23.04 8.25
C TYR A 228 4.83 23.85 9.56
N GLY A 229 5.99 23.97 10.22
CA GLY A 229 6.09 24.63 11.52
C GLY A 229 5.35 23.91 12.65
N ILE A 230 4.91 22.68 12.44
CA ILE A 230 4.13 21.91 13.39
C ILE A 230 5.10 21.10 14.26
N LYS A 231 5.17 21.43 15.56
CA LYS A 231 5.81 20.53 16.52
C LYS A 231 4.96 19.28 16.64
N GLN A 232 5.51 18.17 16.18
CA GLN A 232 4.81 16.91 16.23
C GLN A 232 4.71 16.46 17.69
N HIS A 233 3.48 16.24 18.15
CA HIS A 233 3.25 15.48 19.36
C HIS A 233 3.58 14.01 19.12
N PRO A 234 4.07 13.29 20.13
CA PRO A 234 4.28 11.86 20.06
C PRO A 234 3.02 11.17 19.55
N PHE A 235 3.20 10.05 18.85
CA PHE A 235 2.08 9.25 18.36
C PHE A 235 1.07 8.98 19.45
N ASN A 236 -0.18 8.84 19.02
CA ASN A 236 -1.24 8.53 19.95
C ASN A 236 -0.96 7.19 20.67
N SER A 237 -1.53 7.05 21.86
CA SER A 237 -1.40 5.85 22.69
C SER A 237 -1.71 4.54 21.94
N TYR A 238 -2.60 4.59 20.95
CA TYR A 238 -2.99 3.45 20.13
C TYR A 238 -1.81 2.86 19.33
N ARG A 239 -0.96 3.67 18.70
CA ARG A 239 0.21 3.17 17.95
C ARG A 239 1.24 2.50 18.85
N TYR A 240 1.44 3.06 20.04
CA TYR A 240 2.34 2.44 21.02
C TYR A 240 1.74 1.17 21.61
N SER A 241 0.41 1.08 21.81
CA SER A 241 -0.21 -0.17 22.27
C SER A 241 -0.06 -1.30 21.23
N ILE A 242 -0.14 -1.00 19.94
CA ILE A 242 0.19 -1.99 18.89
C ILE A 242 1.66 -2.43 18.98
N MET A 243 2.57 -1.50 19.26
CA MET A 243 3.99 -1.85 19.44
C MET A 243 4.22 -2.71 20.69
N ASP A 244 3.47 -2.49 21.78
CA ASP A 244 3.57 -3.32 22.97
C ASP A 244 3.13 -4.75 22.68
N ASP A 245 2.01 -4.96 21.97
CA ASP A 245 1.56 -6.26 21.49
C ASP A 245 2.60 -6.91 20.55
N ALA A 246 3.15 -6.13 19.62
CA ALA A 246 4.18 -6.60 18.69
C ALA A 246 5.46 -7.07 19.41
N LYS A 247 5.87 -6.37 20.46
CA LYS A 247 7.05 -6.74 21.27
C LYS A 247 6.81 -8.00 22.11
N GLU A 248 5.59 -8.17 22.61
CA GLU A 248 5.22 -9.38 23.37
C GLU A 248 5.23 -10.61 22.45
N LEU A 249 4.68 -10.49 21.23
CA LEU A 249 4.65 -11.60 20.26
C LEU A 249 6.03 -11.89 19.67
N TYR A 250 6.82 -10.85 19.40
CA TYR A 250 8.10 -10.95 18.67
C TYR A 250 9.22 -10.22 19.40
N PRO A 251 9.64 -10.70 20.60
CA PRO A 251 10.70 -10.06 21.37
C PRO A 251 12.01 -10.02 20.56
N ASN A 252 12.68 -8.88 20.57
CA ASN A 252 13.95 -8.65 19.85
C ASN A 252 13.92 -8.87 18.33
N ASN A 253 12.74 -8.84 17.71
CA ASN A 253 12.56 -9.03 16.28
C ASN A 253 11.85 -7.83 15.60
N PRO A 254 12.55 -6.73 15.34
CA PRO A 254 11.95 -5.53 14.75
C PRO A 254 11.32 -5.76 13.38
N GLN A 255 11.78 -6.76 12.60
CA GLN A 255 11.17 -7.09 11.31
C GLN A 255 9.75 -7.65 11.50
N ARG A 256 9.57 -8.56 12.44
CA ARG A 256 8.24 -9.16 12.76
C ARG A 256 7.33 -8.13 13.44
N GLN A 257 7.89 -7.32 14.32
CA GLN A 257 7.17 -6.21 14.95
C GLN A 257 6.64 -5.24 13.89
N ALA A 258 7.44 -4.93 12.86
CA ALA A 258 7.02 -4.07 11.76
C ALA A 258 5.92 -4.71 10.89
N LEU A 259 5.95 -6.01 10.63
CA LEU A 259 4.85 -6.69 9.94
C LEU A 259 3.55 -6.60 10.75
N TYR A 260 3.60 -6.91 12.04
CA TYR A 260 2.44 -6.82 12.92
C TYR A 260 1.90 -5.38 13.01
N PHE A 261 2.79 -4.41 13.14
CA PHE A 261 2.42 -2.99 13.16
C PHE A 261 1.76 -2.53 11.87
N ASP A 262 2.32 -2.90 10.72
CA ASP A 262 1.76 -2.54 9.41
C ASP A 262 0.40 -3.20 9.16
N GLN A 263 0.16 -4.41 9.66
CA GLN A 263 -1.15 -5.08 9.59
C GLN A 263 -2.24 -4.29 10.33
N HIS A 264 -1.90 -3.60 11.43
CA HIS A 264 -2.85 -2.81 12.23
C HIS A 264 -2.92 -1.32 11.82
N THR A 265 -2.06 -0.86 10.95
CA THR A 265 -1.96 0.55 10.57
C THR A 265 -1.98 0.77 9.07
N TYR A 266 -0.88 0.51 8.39
CA TYR A 266 -0.74 0.79 6.97
C TYR A 266 -1.72 -0.02 6.11
N LEU A 267 -1.88 -1.31 6.39
CA LEU A 267 -2.84 -2.18 5.70
C LEU A 267 -4.26 -1.66 5.80
N CYS A 268 -4.68 -1.15 6.96
CA CYS A 268 -6.03 -0.58 7.12
C CYS A 268 -6.29 0.56 6.12
N SER A 269 -5.29 1.40 5.87
CA SER A 269 -5.41 2.50 4.90
C SER A 269 -5.43 2.01 3.44
N LEU A 270 -4.75 0.91 3.15
CA LEU A 270 -4.78 0.27 1.82
C LEU A 270 -6.15 -0.35 1.54
N LEU A 271 -6.75 -1.01 2.55
CA LEU A 271 -8.07 -1.62 2.42
C LEU A 271 -9.17 -0.56 2.28
N ASP A 272 -9.12 0.54 3.07
CA ASP A 272 -10.03 1.68 2.92
C ASP A 272 -9.95 2.27 1.50
N ARG A 273 -8.75 2.45 0.97
CA ARG A 273 -8.53 2.87 -0.42
C ARG A 273 -9.16 1.89 -1.43
N ASN A 274 -8.90 0.58 -1.29
CA ASN A 274 -9.44 -0.42 -2.20
C ASN A 274 -10.96 -0.38 -2.20
N ASP A 275 -11.56 -0.45 -1.01
CA ASP A 275 -13.01 -0.42 -0.86
C ASP A 275 -13.62 0.85 -1.47
N ARG A 276 -13.12 2.03 -1.09
CA ARG A 276 -13.62 3.32 -1.60
C ARG A 276 -13.56 3.42 -3.13
N CYS A 277 -12.43 3.03 -3.73
CA CYS A 277 -12.26 3.11 -5.17
C CYS A 277 -13.11 2.08 -5.93
N THR A 278 -13.20 0.84 -5.45
CA THR A 278 -13.95 -0.20 -6.14
C THR A 278 -15.45 -0.06 -5.91
N MET A 279 -15.89 0.22 -4.66
CA MET A 279 -17.30 0.48 -4.35
C MET A 279 -17.83 1.75 -5.02
N GLY A 280 -16.98 2.76 -5.26
CA GLY A 280 -17.32 3.92 -6.08
C GLY A 280 -17.77 3.55 -7.51
N THR A 281 -17.45 2.35 -7.97
CA THR A 281 -17.89 1.77 -9.25
C THR A 281 -18.86 0.60 -9.10
N SER A 282 -19.34 0.33 -7.88
CA SER A 282 -20.23 -0.78 -7.54
C SER A 282 -19.57 -2.16 -7.75
N ILE A 283 -18.30 -2.26 -7.41
CA ILE A 283 -17.52 -3.50 -7.39
C ILE A 283 -17.10 -3.80 -5.96
N GLU A 284 -17.29 -5.05 -5.51
CA GLU A 284 -16.73 -5.58 -4.28
C GLU A 284 -15.28 -6.05 -4.50
N CYS A 285 -14.34 -5.58 -3.68
CA CYS A 285 -12.96 -6.08 -3.69
C CYS A 285 -12.76 -7.11 -2.57
N ARG A 286 -12.15 -8.23 -2.90
CA ARG A 286 -11.86 -9.32 -1.95
C ARG A 286 -10.37 -9.63 -1.95
N GLU A 287 -9.80 -9.79 -0.76
CA GLU A 287 -8.36 -10.01 -0.54
C GLU A 287 -8.09 -11.44 -0.02
N PRO A 288 -7.71 -12.40 -0.89
CA PRO A 288 -7.45 -13.78 -0.47
C PRO A 288 -6.31 -13.93 0.54
N PHE A 289 -5.31 -13.03 0.52
CA PHE A 289 -4.23 -13.06 1.50
C PHE A 289 -4.70 -12.75 2.93
N LEU A 290 -5.85 -12.08 3.08
CA LEU A 290 -6.40 -11.68 4.38
C LEU A 290 -7.36 -12.72 4.98
N ASP A 291 -7.20 -13.99 4.64
CA ASP A 291 -7.86 -15.08 5.34
C ASP A 291 -7.32 -15.17 6.77
N GLU A 292 -8.23 -15.23 7.73
CA GLU A 292 -7.89 -15.24 9.17
C GLU A 292 -6.94 -16.38 9.55
N ARG A 293 -7.09 -17.55 8.91
CA ARG A 293 -6.21 -18.71 9.11
C ARG A 293 -4.81 -18.45 8.60
N LEU A 294 -4.69 -17.77 7.42
CA LEU A 294 -3.39 -17.36 6.88
C LEU A 294 -2.70 -16.35 7.80
N ILE A 295 -3.43 -15.31 8.21
CA ILE A 295 -2.88 -14.24 9.05
C ILE A 295 -2.36 -14.82 10.36
N ALA A 296 -3.18 -15.58 11.07
CA ALA A 296 -2.83 -16.16 12.37
C ALA A 296 -1.70 -17.19 12.24
N GLY A 297 -1.79 -18.10 11.26
CA GLY A 297 -0.76 -19.12 11.05
C GLY A 297 0.59 -18.55 10.63
N LEU A 298 0.62 -17.56 9.72
CA LEU A 298 1.84 -16.85 9.36
C LEU A 298 2.47 -16.17 10.59
N GLY A 299 1.65 -15.70 11.53
CA GLY A 299 2.11 -15.13 12.79
C GLY A 299 3.05 -16.04 13.58
N THR A 300 2.92 -17.36 13.46
CA THR A 300 3.70 -18.36 14.22
C THR A 300 4.96 -18.87 13.53
N LEU A 301 5.13 -18.55 12.24
CA LEU A 301 6.25 -19.11 11.45
C LEU A 301 7.60 -18.44 11.76
N ASP A 302 8.68 -19.21 11.59
CA ASP A 302 10.06 -18.71 11.69
C ASP A 302 10.36 -17.66 10.59
N ASP A 303 11.27 -16.73 10.89
CA ASP A 303 11.69 -15.64 10.00
C ASP A 303 12.21 -16.11 8.63
N LYS A 304 12.79 -17.31 8.55
CA LYS A 304 13.28 -17.89 7.30
C LYS A 304 12.19 -18.01 6.23
N TRP A 305 10.92 -18.09 6.63
CA TRP A 305 9.79 -18.18 5.71
C TRP A 305 9.39 -16.82 5.11
N PHE A 306 9.83 -15.73 5.74
CA PHE A 306 9.58 -14.35 5.28
C PHE A 306 10.79 -13.80 4.54
N PHE A 307 11.97 -13.87 5.18
CA PHE A 307 13.18 -13.18 4.77
C PHE A 307 14.34 -14.15 4.57
N THR A 308 14.59 -14.61 3.35
CA THR A 308 15.73 -15.46 3.04
C THR A 308 16.72 -14.71 2.15
N GLY A 309 17.91 -14.45 2.66
CA GLY A 309 18.97 -13.70 1.98
C GLY A 309 18.50 -12.26 1.63
N LYS A 310 18.56 -11.90 0.35
CA LYS A 310 18.10 -10.61 -0.16
C LYS A 310 16.65 -10.62 -0.63
N LYS A 311 15.94 -11.75 -0.54
CA LYS A 311 14.58 -11.93 -1.08
C LYS A 311 13.56 -11.89 0.06
N GLY A 312 12.43 -11.20 -0.13
CA GLY A 312 11.23 -11.30 0.72
C GLY A 312 10.25 -12.32 0.16
N LYS A 313 9.14 -12.56 0.89
CA LYS A 313 8.04 -13.44 0.50
C LYS A 313 8.47 -14.88 0.21
N PHE A 314 9.42 -15.42 0.98
CA PHE A 314 10.01 -16.71 0.67
C PHE A 314 8.96 -17.84 0.67
N ILE A 315 8.01 -17.83 1.61
CA ILE A 315 6.95 -18.83 1.69
C ILE A 315 6.07 -18.84 0.44
N LEU A 316 5.62 -17.67 -0.04
CA LEU A 316 4.82 -17.55 -1.25
C LEU A 316 5.60 -18.02 -2.48
N LYS A 317 6.85 -17.59 -2.62
CA LYS A 317 7.73 -18.03 -3.72
C LYS A 317 7.93 -19.54 -3.72
N SER A 318 8.13 -20.14 -2.55
CA SER A 318 8.31 -21.58 -2.41
C SER A 318 7.03 -22.34 -2.76
N ALA A 319 5.85 -21.84 -2.39
CA ALA A 319 4.57 -22.44 -2.72
C ALA A 319 4.25 -22.35 -4.22
N MET A 320 4.70 -21.26 -4.88
CA MET A 320 4.44 -21.00 -6.31
C MET A 320 5.54 -21.47 -7.25
N GLU A 321 6.62 -22.08 -6.75
CA GLU A 321 7.83 -22.43 -7.52
C GLU A 321 7.55 -23.22 -8.80
N ASN A 322 6.60 -24.15 -8.78
CA ASN A 322 6.22 -24.98 -9.92
C ASN A 322 4.87 -24.58 -10.55
N LYS A 323 4.35 -23.41 -10.18
CA LYS A 323 3.02 -22.94 -10.57
C LYS A 323 3.04 -21.59 -11.28
N LEU A 324 4.13 -20.85 -11.16
CA LEU A 324 4.33 -19.57 -11.83
C LEU A 324 5.62 -19.58 -12.65
N PRO A 325 5.66 -18.85 -13.75
CA PRO A 325 6.88 -18.64 -14.53
C PRO A 325 8.00 -18.04 -13.66
N SER A 326 9.23 -18.48 -13.89
CA SER A 326 10.41 -17.98 -13.16
C SER A 326 10.63 -16.48 -13.30
N GLU A 327 10.18 -15.89 -14.40
CA GLU A 327 10.18 -14.45 -14.64
C GLU A 327 9.38 -13.70 -13.57
N ILE A 328 8.18 -14.16 -13.24
CA ILE A 328 7.32 -13.57 -12.21
C ILE A 328 7.88 -13.83 -10.81
N LEU A 329 8.33 -15.06 -10.52
CA LEU A 329 8.92 -15.44 -9.23
C LEU A 329 10.15 -14.60 -8.86
N ASN A 330 10.95 -14.20 -9.86
CA ASN A 330 12.18 -13.45 -9.67
C ASN A 330 12.06 -11.98 -10.03
N PHE A 331 10.91 -11.54 -10.53
CA PHE A 331 10.69 -10.16 -10.91
C PHE A 331 10.89 -9.23 -9.70
N ARG A 332 11.56 -8.11 -9.95
CA ARG A 332 11.74 -7.10 -8.93
C ARG A 332 10.47 -6.28 -8.82
N LYS A 333 9.79 -6.33 -7.68
CA LYS A 333 8.59 -5.54 -7.46
C LYS A 333 8.88 -4.04 -7.72
N ILE A 334 8.11 -3.48 -8.64
CA ILE A 334 8.06 -2.03 -8.89
C ILE A 334 6.92 -1.44 -8.04
N GLY A 335 5.82 -2.18 -7.91
CA GLY A 335 4.58 -1.74 -7.25
C GLY A 335 3.77 -0.80 -8.12
N LEU A 336 2.54 -0.52 -7.74
CA LEU A 336 1.67 0.46 -8.42
C LEU A 336 2.14 1.89 -8.04
N SER A 337 3.36 2.23 -8.46
CA SER A 337 3.98 3.53 -8.24
C SER A 337 3.72 4.42 -9.45
N ALA A 338 2.69 5.26 -9.34
CA ALA A 338 2.37 6.22 -10.40
C ALA A 338 3.49 7.24 -10.61
N PRO A 339 3.82 7.62 -11.85
CA PRO A 339 4.89 8.56 -12.19
C PRO A 339 4.45 10.02 -11.93
N TRP A 340 4.14 10.35 -10.68
CA TRP A 340 3.59 11.68 -10.32
C TRP A 340 4.47 12.84 -10.69
N LYS A 341 5.80 12.67 -10.70
CA LYS A 341 6.70 13.71 -11.19
C LYS A 341 6.39 14.08 -12.64
N ASP A 342 6.21 13.07 -13.48
CA ASP A 342 5.89 13.27 -14.89
C ASP A 342 4.51 13.90 -15.04
N TYR A 343 3.51 13.40 -14.33
CA TYR A 343 2.16 13.95 -14.35
C TYR A 343 2.12 15.44 -13.96
N LEU A 344 2.80 15.82 -12.87
CA LEU A 344 2.84 17.20 -12.40
C LEU A 344 3.55 18.17 -13.38
N LEU A 345 4.51 17.68 -14.14
CA LEU A 345 5.32 18.53 -15.04
C LEU A 345 4.84 18.52 -16.50
N ASN A 346 4.30 17.39 -16.98
CA ASN A 346 4.08 17.14 -18.39
C ASN A 346 2.61 16.90 -18.78
N TYR A 347 1.72 16.56 -17.84
CA TYR A 347 0.29 16.41 -18.11
C TYR A 347 -0.40 17.78 -18.00
N PRO A 348 -0.93 18.34 -19.10
CA PRO A 348 -1.45 19.70 -19.11
C PRO A 348 -2.54 19.97 -18.07
N SER A 349 -3.50 19.05 -17.92
CA SER A 349 -4.60 19.21 -16.96
C SER A 349 -4.11 19.19 -15.53
N ILE A 350 -3.21 18.27 -15.17
CA ILE A 350 -2.62 18.17 -13.84
C ILE A 350 -1.72 19.37 -13.53
N LYS A 351 -0.95 19.80 -14.52
CA LYS A 351 -0.10 21.00 -14.41
C LYS A 351 -0.94 22.26 -14.17
N ASN A 352 -2.07 22.41 -14.86
CA ASN A 352 -2.98 23.53 -14.66
C ASN A 352 -3.54 23.52 -13.23
N GLU A 353 -3.94 22.36 -12.70
CA GLU A 353 -4.38 22.23 -11.31
C GLU A 353 -3.26 22.58 -10.32
N LEU A 354 -2.03 22.17 -10.60
CA LEU A 354 -0.87 22.51 -9.78
C LEU A 354 -0.61 24.01 -9.77
N GLU A 355 -0.75 24.68 -10.92
CA GLU A 355 -0.59 26.14 -11.03
C GLU A 355 -1.76 26.89 -10.36
N ASP A 356 -2.99 26.40 -10.50
CA ASP A 356 -4.17 26.97 -9.85
C ASP A 356 -4.10 26.86 -8.32
N MET A 357 -3.47 25.82 -7.80
CA MET A 357 -3.25 25.63 -6.36
C MET A 357 -2.57 26.85 -5.71
N VAL A 358 -1.80 27.63 -6.46
CA VAL A 358 -1.13 28.84 -5.94
C VAL A 358 -2.11 29.85 -5.33
N ASN A 359 -3.31 29.92 -5.91
CA ASN A 359 -4.38 30.84 -5.46
C ASN A 359 -5.42 30.15 -4.58
N SER A 360 -5.14 28.94 -4.10
CA SER A 360 -6.09 28.16 -3.32
C SER A 360 -6.27 28.73 -1.92
N PRO A 361 -7.54 28.84 -1.43
CA PRO A 361 -7.82 29.31 -0.07
C PRO A 361 -7.32 28.34 1.02
N ILE A 362 -6.84 27.13 0.66
CA ILE A 362 -6.23 26.23 1.64
C ILE A 362 -5.01 26.85 2.33
N PHE A 363 -4.33 27.81 1.69
CA PHE A 363 -3.18 28.50 2.29
C PHE A 363 -3.55 29.58 3.31
N GLU A 364 -4.83 29.85 3.52
CA GLU A 364 -5.33 30.66 4.64
C GLU A 364 -5.53 29.81 5.91
N ILE A 365 -5.46 28.48 5.78
CA ILE A 365 -5.62 27.55 6.90
C ILE A 365 -4.33 27.53 7.74
N LYS A 366 -4.48 27.60 9.06
CA LYS A 366 -3.38 27.45 10.02
C LYS A 366 -2.51 26.21 9.65
N TYR A 367 -1.21 26.38 9.70
CA TYR A 367 -0.16 25.42 9.32
C TYR A 367 0.15 25.35 7.82
N LEU A 368 -0.71 25.86 6.94
CA LEU A 368 -0.40 26.02 5.51
C LEU A 368 -0.10 27.49 5.16
N ASP A 369 -0.45 28.42 6.02
CA ASP A 369 -0.27 29.88 5.90
C ASP A 369 1.21 30.30 5.76
N ASN A 370 2.14 29.51 6.24
CA ASN A 370 3.59 29.75 6.10
C ASN A 370 4.21 29.15 4.84
N ILE A 371 3.41 28.40 4.05
CA ILE A 371 3.90 27.74 2.84
C ILE A 371 3.79 28.68 1.64
N ASN A 372 4.89 28.83 0.92
CA ASN A 372 4.87 29.56 -0.35
C ASN A 372 4.72 28.57 -1.53
N PRO A 373 3.49 28.40 -2.08
CA PRO A 373 3.22 27.43 -3.15
C PRO A 373 3.98 27.77 -4.43
N LYS A 374 4.15 29.06 -4.78
CA LYS A 374 4.92 29.47 -5.97
C LYS A 374 6.37 28.99 -5.90
N LYS A 375 6.98 29.13 -4.72
CA LYS A 375 8.36 28.68 -4.49
C LYS A 375 8.47 27.15 -4.61
N LEU A 376 7.52 26.41 -4.04
CA LEU A 376 7.51 24.94 -4.12
C LEU A 376 7.42 24.44 -5.56
N ILE A 377 6.51 25.01 -6.35
CA ILE A 377 6.32 24.64 -7.75
C ILE A 377 7.56 25.01 -8.56
N GLN A 378 8.17 26.18 -8.32
CA GLN A 378 9.39 26.60 -8.99
C GLN A 378 10.56 25.66 -8.67
N GLU A 379 10.73 25.25 -7.43
CA GLU A 379 11.77 24.31 -7.04
C GLU A 379 11.56 22.93 -7.66
N LEU A 380 10.31 22.46 -7.76
CA LEU A 380 9.99 21.22 -8.47
C LEU A 380 10.37 21.31 -9.95
N LYS A 381 10.01 22.43 -10.64
CA LYS A 381 10.38 22.70 -12.03
C LYS A 381 11.90 22.75 -12.22
N ASN A 382 12.64 23.16 -11.21
CA ASN A 382 14.11 23.18 -11.19
C ASN A 382 14.73 21.80 -10.85
N GLY A 383 13.92 20.74 -10.75
CA GLY A 383 14.39 19.36 -10.52
C GLY A 383 14.61 18.97 -9.07
N ASN A 384 14.04 19.71 -8.11
CA ASN A 384 14.07 19.32 -6.70
C ASN A 384 12.99 18.27 -6.36
N ASP A 385 13.22 17.04 -6.78
CA ASP A 385 12.28 15.91 -6.58
C ASP A 385 12.03 15.56 -5.11
N LYS A 386 12.91 16.02 -4.21
CA LYS A 386 12.75 15.78 -2.76
C LYS A 386 11.53 16.49 -2.18
N LEU A 387 10.93 17.42 -2.90
CA LEU A 387 9.72 18.13 -2.50
C LEU A 387 8.45 17.35 -2.78
N ILE A 388 8.46 16.37 -3.68
CA ILE A 388 7.26 15.61 -4.07
C ILE A 388 6.51 15.02 -2.86
N PRO A 389 7.16 14.37 -1.87
CA PRO A 389 6.46 13.86 -0.70
C PRO A 389 5.71 14.93 0.11
N PHE A 390 6.18 16.18 0.09
CA PHE A 390 5.56 17.32 0.80
C PHE A 390 4.50 18.00 -0.05
N LEU A 391 4.75 18.13 -1.34
CA LEU A 391 3.87 18.79 -2.29
C LEU A 391 2.60 17.96 -2.53
N MET A 392 2.72 16.64 -2.67
CA MET A 392 1.59 15.78 -3.00
C MET A 392 0.43 15.84 -1.99
N PRO A 393 0.64 15.78 -0.67
CA PRO A 393 -0.45 15.94 0.29
C PRO A 393 -1.17 17.27 0.16
N ILE A 394 -0.44 18.37 -0.10
CA ILE A 394 -1.01 19.70 -0.30
C ILE A 394 -1.82 19.75 -1.59
N PHE A 395 -1.27 19.19 -2.68
CA PHE A 395 -1.96 19.10 -3.96
C PHE A 395 -3.24 18.25 -3.87
N MET A 396 -3.21 17.11 -3.20
CA MET A 396 -4.41 16.28 -2.97
C MET A 396 -5.44 16.99 -2.09
N PHE A 397 -4.99 17.77 -1.11
CA PHE A 397 -5.88 18.61 -0.30
C PHE A 397 -6.51 19.73 -1.14
N HIS A 398 -5.75 20.37 -2.04
CA HIS A 398 -6.28 21.36 -2.98
C HIS A 398 -7.36 20.76 -3.88
N ILE A 399 -7.11 19.62 -4.51
CA ILE A 399 -8.08 18.91 -5.37
C ILE A 399 -9.37 18.62 -4.61
N TRP A 400 -9.26 17.99 -3.43
CA TRP A 400 -10.42 17.69 -2.60
C TRP A 400 -11.18 18.95 -2.19
N HIS A 401 -10.49 19.99 -1.72
CA HIS A 401 -11.10 21.25 -1.31
C HIS A 401 -11.82 21.95 -2.46
N LYS A 402 -11.17 22.05 -3.64
CA LYS A 402 -11.72 22.71 -4.82
C LYS A 402 -12.97 21.99 -5.37
N TYR A 403 -12.92 20.69 -5.51
CA TYR A 403 -13.94 19.93 -6.25
C TYR A 403 -15.00 19.31 -5.38
N TYR A 404 -14.71 19.09 -4.12
CA TYR A 404 -15.64 18.46 -3.18
C TYR A 404 -16.12 19.45 -2.10
N PHE A 405 -15.23 19.98 -1.29
CA PHE A 405 -15.61 20.79 -0.12
C PHE A 405 -16.31 22.10 -0.50
N GLN A 406 -15.83 22.81 -1.51
CA GLN A 406 -16.48 24.04 -1.98
C GLN A 406 -17.86 23.81 -2.59
N LYS A 407 -18.15 22.61 -3.11
CA LYS A 407 -19.50 22.28 -3.61
C LYS A 407 -20.47 22.07 -2.46
N LEU A 408 -20.06 21.44 -1.36
CA LEU A 408 -20.90 21.25 -0.18
C LEU A 408 -21.23 22.55 0.52
N SER A 409 -20.33 23.52 0.52
CA SER A 409 -20.57 24.84 1.14
C SER A 409 -21.59 25.71 0.37
N LYS A 410 -22.00 25.28 -0.83
CA LYS A 410 -23.04 25.94 -1.67
C LYS A 410 -24.40 25.26 -1.59
N LEU A 411 -24.52 24.14 -0.88
CA LEU A 411 -25.74 23.44 -0.54
C LEU A 411 -26.21 23.84 0.86
#